data_9bf231238804b01d604c1557e20bd05d
#
_entry.id   9bf231238804b01d604c1557e20bd05d
#
_cell.length_a   1.000
_cell.length_b   1.000
_cell.length_c   1.000
_cell.angle_alpha   90.00
_cell.angle_beta   90.00
_cell.angle_gamma   90.00
#
_symmetry.space_group_name_H-M   'P 1'
#
loop_
_entity.id
_entity.type
_entity.pdbx_description
1 polymer ?
#
loop_
_entity_poly.entity_id
_entity_poly.type
_entity_poly.pdbx_seq_one_letter_code
_entity_poly.pdbx_strand_id
1 'polypeptide(L)'
;MSYLEIKDLQKKYTKDGPMVVNHMNMNIEKGEFIVFLGPSGCGKTTTIRMIAGLEDISGGEILIDGENIVDKKPKDRGVSMIFQSYAIWPHMTVFDNIAYPLKLQKVPKAEIKERVLKAAEATDIVHLLKRYPAQMSGGQRQRVAVSSAIVVKPKLFLMDEPLSNLDAKLRVSMRTELKNIHLKQGSTSIFVTHDQSEAMSLADRIVVMYQGKIEQIGTPMEVYQDSATKFVAEFIGTSPTNFFDVVIEKEGEKLYAVNKEFRYAVPEELKEALMKYEGTKVDMGVRPEYCSVSPECVHSEGYMCDVTVEFTEPQGSHSILITHVDGKEVKIHTTKYMNMTPGTKISLGVEKNRVMFFDCETTKRIK
;
A
#
# COMPACT_ATOMS: atom_id res chain seq x y z
N MET A 1 -17.65 -14.49 8.43
CA MET A 1 -17.40 -14.04 9.82
C MET A 1 -16.00 -13.50 9.88
N SER A 2 -15.83 -12.33 10.46
CA SER A 2 -14.51 -11.68 10.60
C SER A 2 -13.56 -12.59 11.39
N TYR A 3 -12.33 -12.73 10.90
CA TYR A 3 -11.32 -13.60 11.53
C TYR A 3 -10.42 -12.83 12.49
N LEU A 4 -9.98 -11.63 12.08
CA LEU A 4 -9.33 -10.66 12.95
C LEU A 4 -10.20 -9.41 13.02
N GLU A 5 -10.56 -9.01 14.22
CA GLU A 5 -11.29 -7.76 14.47
C GLU A 5 -10.44 -6.83 15.33
N ILE A 6 -10.28 -5.60 14.87
CA ILE A 6 -9.66 -4.52 15.62
C ILE A 6 -10.76 -3.52 15.93
N LYS A 7 -10.99 -3.25 17.24
CA LYS A 7 -12.05 -2.37 17.72
C LYS A 7 -11.44 -1.25 18.55
N ASP A 8 -11.60 -0.03 18.07
CA ASP A 8 -11.17 1.21 18.75
C ASP A 8 -9.72 1.17 19.24
N LEU A 9 -8.82 0.55 18.47
CA LEU A 9 -7.43 0.33 18.87
C LEU A 9 -6.69 1.66 18.99
N GLN A 10 -6.02 1.84 20.13
CA GLN A 10 -5.33 3.06 20.47
C GLN A 10 -3.92 2.78 20.99
N LYS A 11 -2.97 3.64 20.63
CA LYS A 11 -1.61 3.63 21.19
C LYS A 11 -1.07 5.03 21.41
N LYS A 12 -0.62 5.26 22.66
CA LYS A 12 0.28 6.34 23.05
C LYS A 12 1.50 5.74 23.72
N TYR A 13 2.69 6.31 23.50
CA TYR A 13 3.91 5.88 24.20
C TYR A 13 4.12 6.62 25.52
N THR A 14 3.58 7.82 25.64
CA THR A 14 3.61 8.63 26.88
C THR A 14 2.23 9.18 27.17
N LYS A 15 1.92 9.45 28.44
CA LYS A 15 0.60 9.91 28.88
C LYS A 15 0.11 11.15 28.13
N ASP A 16 1.01 12.11 27.89
CA ASP A 16 0.72 13.38 27.20
C ASP A 16 1.24 13.42 25.75
N GLY A 17 1.72 12.29 25.24
CA GLY A 17 2.25 12.19 23.88
C GLY A 17 1.16 12.08 22.81
N PRO A 18 1.55 12.21 21.53
CA PRO A 18 0.62 12.08 20.43
C PRO A 18 0.10 10.63 20.31
N MET A 19 -1.10 10.49 19.74
CA MET A 19 -1.64 9.19 19.37
C MET A 19 -0.88 8.66 18.16
N VAL A 20 -0.20 7.51 18.34
CA VAL A 20 0.51 6.81 17.27
C VAL A 20 -0.43 5.89 16.49
N VAL A 21 -1.40 5.29 17.19
CA VAL A 21 -2.55 4.62 16.58
C VAL A 21 -3.80 5.23 17.23
N ASN A 22 -4.72 5.69 16.40
CA ASN A 22 -5.78 6.60 16.81
C ASN A 22 -7.16 6.06 16.40
N HIS A 23 -7.84 5.40 17.35
CA HIS A 23 -9.20 4.86 17.19
C HIS A 23 -9.36 3.98 15.94
N MET A 24 -8.40 3.06 15.71
CA MET A 24 -8.39 2.20 14.54
C MET A 24 -9.46 1.11 14.65
N ASN A 25 -10.26 1.00 13.59
CA ASN A 25 -11.27 -0.04 13.44
C ASN A 25 -11.11 -0.75 12.12
N MET A 26 -11.02 -2.09 12.12
CA MET A 26 -10.98 -2.88 10.89
C MET A 26 -11.32 -4.34 11.13
N ASN A 27 -11.79 -4.99 10.06
CA ASN A 27 -12.09 -6.41 10.04
C ASN A 27 -11.34 -7.09 8.89
N ILE A 28 -10.78 -8.26 9.17
CA ILE A 28 -10.06 -9.09 8.20
C ILE A 28 -10.74 -10.46 8.14
N GLU A 29 -11.01 -10.92 6.93
CA GLU A 29 -11.58 -12.23 6.69
C GLU A 29 -10.49 -13.33 6.75
N LYS A 30 -10.92 -14.57 6.99
CA LYS A 30 -9.98 -15.68 7.02
C LYS A 30 -9.38 -15.93 5.64
N GLY A 31 -8.05 -16.06 5.59
CA GLY A 31 -7.31 -16.31 4.35
C GLY A 31 -7.04 -15.05 3.51
N GLU A 32 -7.39 -13.84 3.98
CA GLU A 32 -7.03 -12.60 3.29
C GLU A 32 -5.54 -12.26 3.42
N PHE A 33 -5.01 -11.66 2.37
CA PHE A 33 -3.72 -10.98 2.36
C PHE A 33 -3.93 -9.47 2.46
N ILE A 34 -3.76 -8.92 3.65
CA ILE A 34 -3.92 -7.49 3.92
C ILE A 34 -2.57 -6.80 3.86
N VAL A 35 -2.49 -5.65 3.20
CA VAL A 35 -1.29 -4.82 3.19
C VAL A 35 -1.55 -3.49 3.90
N PHE A 36 -0.77 -3.19 4.93
CA PHE A 36 -0.72 -1.87 5.56
C PHE A 36 0.28 -1.00 4.80
N LEU A 37 -0.21 0.05 4.19
CA LEU A 37 0.55 0.97 3.36
C LEU A 37 0.43 2.40 3.92
N GLY A 38 1.51 3.17 3.89
CA GLY A 38 1.51 4.55 4.36
C GLY A 38 2.93 5.07 4.59
N PRO A 39 3.10 6.37 4.83
CA PRO A 39 4.40 6.98 5.08
C PRO A 39 5.04 6.46 6.37
N SER A 40 6.34 6.70 6.52
CA SER A 40 7.06 6.33 7.74
C SER A 40 6.45 7.04 8.96
N GLY A 41 6.33 6.32 10.08
CA GLY A 41 5.78 6.87 11.32
C GLY A 41 4.26 6.95 11.41
N CYS A 42 3.49 6.49 10.42
CA CYS A 42 2.01 6.51 10.47
C CYS A 42 1.37 5.41 11.35
N GLY A 43 2.14 4.57 12.05
CA GLY A 43 1.62 3.58 12.99
C GLY A 43 1.55 2.13 12.52
N LYS A 44 1.96 1.79 11.28
CA LYS A 44 1.89 0.42 10.70
C LYS A 44 2.59 -0.63 11.57
N THR A 45 3.90 -0.45 11.79
CA THR A 45 4.72 -1.36 12.62
C THR A 45 4.21 -1.45 14.05
N THR A 46 3.78 -0.33 14.64
CA THR A 46 3.17 -0.31 15.97
C THR A 46 1.91 -1.18 16.01
N THR A 47 1.06 -1.06 15.01
CA THR A 47 -0.19 -1.85 14.93
C THR A 47 0.09 -3.35 14.86
N ILE A 48 0.99 -3.80 13.99
CA ILE A 48 1.27 -5.25 13.91
C ILE A 48 2.00 -5.77 15.15
N ARG A 49 2.82 -4.94 15.82
CA ARG A 49 3.45 -5.31 17.09
C ARG A 49 2.42 -5.44 18.22
N MET A 50 1.39 -4.60 18.27
CA MET A 50 0.27 -4.75 19.20
C MET A 50 -0.51 -6.04 18.93
N ILE A 51 -0.76 -6.39 17.68
CA ILE A 51 -1.40 -7.67 17.32
C ILE A 51 -0.52 -8.86 17.75
N ALA A 52 0.80 -8.77 17.55
CA ALA A 52 1.75 -9.80 17.99
C ALA A 52 1.91 -9.89 19.52
N GLY A 53 1.49 -8.89 20.28
CA GLY A 53 1.70 -8.79 21.73
C GLY A 53 3.11 -8.38 22.13
N LEU A 54 3.82 -7.76 21.21
CA LEU A 54 5.17 -7.21 21.42
C LEU A 54 5.13 -5.74 21.86
N GLU A 55 3.93 -5.16 21.81
CA GLU A 55 3.65 -3.79 22.20
C GLU A 55 2.29 -3.75 22.91
N ASP A 56 2.19 -3.08 24.03
CA ASP A 56 0.93 -2.93 24.77
C ASP A 56 0.01 -1.93 24.06
N ILE A 57 -1.28 -2.16 24.11
CA ILE A 57 -2.29 -1.20 23.66
C ILE A 57 -2.57 -0.17 24.74
N SER A 58 -3.00 1.04 24.35
CA SER A 58 -3.49 2.06 25.28
C SER A 58 -5.00 2.04 25.47
N GLY A 59 -5.72 1.40 24.54
CA GLY A 59 -7.17 1.20 24.56
C GLY A 59 -7.64 0.39 23.38
N GLY A 60 -8.88 -0.07 23.43
CA GLY A 60 -9.51 -0.88 22.41
C GLY A 60 -9.35 -2.39 22.60
N GLU A 61 -9.69 -3.15 21.57
CA GLU A 61 -9.67 -4.61 21.58
C GLU A 61 -9.10 -5.19 20.30
N ILE A 62 -8.49 -6.36 20.40
CA ILE A 62 -8.02 -7.17 19.26
C ILE A 62 -8.57 -8.58 19.46
N LEU A 63 -9.41 -9.03 18.51
CA LEU A 63 -10.02 -10.37 18.56
C LEU A 63 -9.51 -11.21 17.38
N ILE A 64 -9.12 -12.46 17.65
CA ILE A 64 -8.85 -13.48 16.63
C ILE A 64 -9.83 -14.62 16.82
N ASP A 65 -10.59 -14.91 15.77
CA ASP A 65 -11.63 -15.98 15.79
C ASP A 65 -12.63 -15.79 16.95
N GLY A 66 -13.02 -14.50 17.18
CA GLY A 66 -13.93 -14.10 18.26
C GLY A 66 -13.32 -14.02 19.66
N GLU A 67 -12.07 -14.42 19.85
CA GLU A 67 -11.39 -14.41 21.15
C GLU A 67 -10.51 -13.15 21.31
N ASN A 68 -10.71 -12.37 22.38
CA ASN A 68 -9.86 -11.23 22.69
C ASN A 68 -8.45 -11.70 23.10
N ILE A 69 -7.43 -11.19 22.41
CA ILE A 69 -6.03 -11.62 22.59
C ILE A 69 -5.16 -10.59 23.32
N VAL A 70 -5.72 -9.46 23.75
CA VAL A 70 -4.95 -8.34 24.32
C VAL A 70 -4.10 -8.79 25.51
N ASP A 71 -4.69 -9.53 26.44
CA ASP A 71 -4.02 -9.99 27.68
C ASP A 71 -3.19 -11.27 27.47
N LYS A 72 -3.21 -11.87 26.27
CA LYS A 72 -2.42 -13.06 25.97
C LYS A 72 -0.97 -12.73 25.71
N LYS A 73 -0.07 -13.56 26.24
CA LYS A 73 1.37 -13.46 25.91
C LYS A 73 1.59 -13.73 24.41
N PRO A 74 2.62 -13.16 23.77
CA PRO A 74 2.90 -13.35 22.34
C PRO A 74 2.84 -14.81 21.87
N LYS A 75 3.45 -15.73 22.62
CA LYS A 75 3.50 -17.17 22.31
C LYS A 75 2.12 -17.85 22.27
N ASP A 76 1.13 -17.29 22.96
CA ASP A 76 -0.20 -17.89 23.15
C ASP A 76 -1.24 -17.28 22.19
N ARG A 77 -0.86 -16.30 21.35
CA ARG A 77 -1.73 -15.62 20.37
C ARG A 77 -1.94 -16.40 19.07
N GLY A 78 -1.15 -17.44 18.82
CA GLY A 78 -1.20 -18.20 17.54
C GLY A 78 -0.70 -17.40 16.32
N VAL A 79 0.12 -16.38 16.56
CA VAL A 79 0.65 -15.45 15.57
C VAL A 79 2.12 -15.76 15.31
N SER A 80 2.57 -15.62 14.08
CA SER A 80 3.99 -15.62 13.72
C SER A 80 4.37 -14.33 13.04
N MET A 81 5.58 -13.82 13.30
CA MET A 81 6.02 -12.53 12.78
C MET A 81 7.40 -12.62 12.12
N ILE A 82 7.52 -12.05 10.93
CA ILE A 82 8.80 -11.74 10.28
C ILE A 82 9.13 -10.28 10.58
N PHE A 83 10.30 -10.05 11.14
CA PHE A 83 10.82 -8.72 11.44
C PHE A 83 11.62 -8.16 10.26
N GLN A 84 11.70 -6.86 10.16
CA GLN A 84 12.52 -6.16 9.17
C GLN A 84 13.99 -6.59 9.19
N SER A 85 14.53 -6.90 10.39
CA SER A 85 15.89 -7.40 10.58
C SER A 85 16.03 -8.92 10.41
N TYR A 86 14.92 -9.60 10.00
CA TYR A 86 14.80 -11.07 9.89
C TYR A 86 14.87 -11.84 11.22
N ALA A 87 15.45 -11.29 12.30
CA ALA A 87 15.56 -11.86 13.64
C ALA A 87 16.11 -13.32 13.64
N ILE A 88 17.10 -13.61 12.79
CA ILE A 88 17.77 -14.90 12.74
C ILE A 88 18.95 -14.96 13.71
N TRP A 89 19.11 -16.08 14.42
CA TRP A 89 20.17 -16.30 15.38
C TRP A 89 21.50 -16.57 14.67
N PRO A 90 22.53 -15.70 14.76
CA PRO A 90 23.75 -15.84 13.97
C PRO A 90 24.61 -17.04 14.37
N HIS A 91 24.50 -17.51 15.61
CA HIS A 91 25.23 -18.64 16.17
C HIS A 91 24.55 -20.00 15.95
N MET A 92 23.36 -20.02 15.34
CA MET A 92 22.62 -21.24 15.01
C MET A 92 22.72 -21.54 13.51
N THR A 93 22.69 -22.83 13.16
CA THR A 93 22.54 -23.25 11.76
C THR A 93 21.19 -22.83 11.21
N VAL A 94 21.00 -22.85 9.87
CA VAL A 94 19.70 -22.64 9.23
C VAL A 94 18.67 -23.63 9.76
N PHE A 95 19.02 -24.92 9.89
CA PHE A 95 18.16 -25.93 10.48
C PHE A 95 17.70 -25.54 11.89
N ASP A 96 18.63 -25.12 12.74
CA ASP A 96 18.31 -24.76 14.12
C ASP A 96 17.47 -23.49 14.25
N ASN A 97 17.71 -22.50 13.37
CA ASN A 97 16.88 -21.31 13.27
C ASN A 97 15.41 -21.65 12.95
N ILE A 98 15.20 -22.51 11.94
CA ILE A 98 13.84 -22.97 11.56
C ILE A 98 13.23 -23.85 12.65
N ALA A 99 14.02 -24.72 13.29
CA ALA A 99 13.55 -25.62 14.33
C ALA A 99 13.24 -24.92 15.67
N TYR A 100 13.80 -23.73 15.90
CA TYR A 100 13.74 -23.06 17.20
C TYR A 100 12.32 -22.85 17.73
N PRO A 101 11.35 -22.31 16.96
CA PRO A 101 9.98 -22.16 17.43
C PRO A 101 9.32 -23.51 17.83
N LEU A 102 9.61 -24.59 17.11
CA LEU A 102 9.07 -25.92 17.41
C LEU A 102 9.69 -26.50 18.68
N LYS A 103 10.99 -26.22 18.93
CA LYS A 103 11.67 -26.63 20.18
C LYS A 103 11.03 -25.93 21.39
N LEU A 104 10.66 -24.64 21.25
CA LEU A 104 9.94 -23.90 22.30
C LEU A 104 8.54 -24.47 22.58
N GLN A 105 7.86 -24.98 21.55
CA GLN A 105 6.58 -25.68 21.67
C GLN A 105 6.71 -27.14 22.16
N LYS A 106 7.95 -27.59 22.46
CA LYS A 106 8.23 -28.96 22.91
C LYS A 106 7.78 -30.06 21.93
N VAL A 107 7.80 -29.77 20.63
CA VAL A 107 7.47 -30.74 19.57
C VAL A 107 8.50 -31.87 19.56
N PRO A 108 8.13 -33.16 19.34
CA PRO A 108 9.03 -34.29 19.26
C PRO A 108 10.12 -34.14 18.18
N LYS A 109 11.36 -34.57 18.45
CA LYS A 109 12.51 -34.39 17.54
C LYS A 109 12.27 -34.93 16.11
N ALA A 110 11.59 -36.07 15.99
CA ALA A 110 11.27 -36.66 14.69
C ALA A 110 10.37 -35.77 13.86
N GLU A 111 9.34 -35.21 14.47
CA GLU A 111 8.39 -34.28 13.85
C GLU A 111 9.05 -32.93 13.52
N ILE A 112 9.96 -32.42 14.37
CA ILE A 112 10.74 -31.20 14.07
C ILE A 112 11.50 -31.39 12.75
N LYS A 113 12.20 -32.52 12.57
CA LYS A 113 12.98 -32.76 11.34
C LYS A 113 12.10 -32.74 10.10
N GLU A 114 10.93 -33.40 10.15
CA GLU A 114 9.98 -33.45 9.05
C GLU A 114 9.45 -32.04 8.72
N ARG A 115 8.96 -31.29 9.75
CA ARG A 115 8.41 -29.94 9.54
C ARG A 115 9.46 -28.96 9.02
N VAL A 116 10.69 -29.01 9.53
CA VAL A 116 11.81 -28.17 9.05
C VAL A 116 12.11 -28.44 7.60
N LEU A 117 12.17 -29.72 7.18
CA LEU A 117 12.39 -30.06 5.78
C LEU A 117 11.28 -29.52 4.88
N LYS A 118 10.02 -29.72 5.24
CA LYS A 118 8.88 -29.18 4.49
C LYS A 118 8.91 -27.64 4.37
N ALA A 119 9.27 -26.95 5.46
CA ALA A 119 9.39 -25.50 5.43
C ALA A 119 10.56 -25.04 4.55
N ALA A 120 11.70 -25.74 4.60
CA ALA A 120 12.86 -25.46 3.78
C ALA A 120 12.65 -25.78 2.29
N GLU A 121 11.87 -26.80 1.96
CA GLU A 121 11.42 -27.11 0.59
C GLU A 121 10.52 -26.01 0.04
N ALA A 122 9.58 -25.52 0.85
CA ALA A 122 8.65 -24.45 0.45
C ALA A 122 9.35 -23.13 0.09
N THR A 123 10.56 -22.91 0.62
CA THR A 123 11.35 -21.68 0.42
C THR A 123 12.68 -21.94 -0.36
N ASP A 124 12.84 -23.14 -0.91
CA ASP A 124 14.02 -23.53 -1.71
C ASP A 124 15.38 -23.33 -0.99
N ILE A 125 15.47 -23.72 0.30
CA ILE A 125 16.69 -23.59 1.10
C ILE A 125 17.18 -24.89 1.74
N VAL A 126 16.70 -26.05 1.28
CA VAL A 126 17.13 -27.37 1.81
C VAL A 126 18.66 -27.53 1.76
N HIS A 127 19.28 -27.07 0.68
CA HIS A 127 20.74 -27.14 0.48
C HIS A 127 21.53 -26.21 1.44
N LEU A 128 20.85 -25.32 2.16
CA LEU A 128 21.47 -24.39 3.11
C LEU A 128 21.34 -24.82 4.58
N LEU A 129 20.59 -25.88 4.90
CA LEU A 129 20.23 -26.24 6.28
C LEU A 129 21.43 -26.39 7.25
N LYS A 130 22.60 -26.72 6.74
CA LYS A 130 23.82 -26.86 7.55
C LYS A 130 24.65 -25.57 7.65
N ARG A 131 24.31 -24.51 6.90
CA ARG A 131 25.06 -23.25 6.91
C ARG A 131 24.66 -22.38 8.10
N TYR A 132 25.51 -21.39 8.38
CA TYR A 132 25.26 -20.31 9.34
C TYR A 132 24.85 -19.03 8.62
N PRO A 133 24.08 -18.13 9.25
CA PRO A 133 23.64 -16.87 8.65
C PRO A 133 24.75 -16.00 8.06
N ALA A 134 25.94 -16.00 8.66
CA ALA A 134 27.11 -15.27 8.16
C ALA A 134 27.59 -15.73 6.75
N GLN A 135 27.21 -16.93 6.33
CA GLN A 135 27.57 -17.54 5.05
C GLN A 135 26.51 -17.34 3.97
N MET A 136 25.54 -16.44 4.20
CA MET A 136 24.32 -16.32 3.39
C MET A 136 24.12 -14.90 2.87
N SER A 137 23.57 -14.80 1.66
CA SER A 137 23.07 -13.53 1.10
C SER A 137 21.85 -13.00 1.86
N GLY A 138 21.50 -11.74 1.64
CA GLY A 138 20.30 -11.12 2.23
C GLY A 138 19.02 -11.91 1.93
N GLY A 139 18.80 -12.29 0.67
CA GLY A 139 17.64 -13.08 0.27
C GLY A 139 17.62 -14.49 0.86
N GLN A 140 18.78 -15.14 0.99
CA GLN A 140 18.84 -16.44 1.66
C GLN A 140 18.49 -16.32 3.14
N ARG A 141 18.96 -15.28 3.83
CA ARG A 141 18.58 -14.99 5.23
C ARG A 141 17.07 -14.73 5.37
N GLN A 142 16.48 -13.98 4.44
CA GLN A 142 15.05 -13.77 4.42
C GLN A 142 14.27 -15.08 4.27
N ARG A 143 14.66 -15.96 3.35
CA ARG A 143 14.03 -17.29 3.18
C ARG A 143 14.11 -18.12 4.45
N VAL A 144 15.18 -18.01 5.23
CA VAL A 144 15.30 -18.66 6.55
C VAL A 144 14.26 -18.06 7.52
N ALA A 145 14.12 -16.73 7.57
CA ALA A 145 13.14 -16.09 8.42
C ALA A 145 11.70 -16.51 8.05
N VAL A 146 11.39 -16.54 6.75
CA VAL A 146 10.09 -17.04 6.26
C VAL A 146 9.88 -18.49 6.69
N SER A 147 10.86 -19.38 6.47
CA SER A 147 10.77 -20.80 6.87
C SER A 147 10.53 -20.95 8.38
N SER A 148 11.24 -20.15 9.19
CA SER A 148 11.07 -20.17 10.65
C SER A 148 9.68 -19.69 11.08
N ALA A 149 9.09 -18.75 10.35
CA ALA A 149 7.76 -18.23 10.64
C ALA A 149 6.63 -19.18 10.21
N ILE A 150 6.80 -19.90 9.09
CA ILE A 150 5.76 -20.79 8.56
C ILE A 150 5.77 -22.20 9.17
N VAL A 151 6.92 -22.63 9.75
CA VAL A 151 7.09 -23.99 10.30
C VAL A 151 6.10 -24.32 11.42
N VAL A 152 5.62 -23.30 12.14
CA VAL A 152 4.64 -23.42 13.23
C VAL A 152 3.20 -23.45 12.75
N LYS A 153 2.93 -23.22 11.44
CA LYS A 153 1.60 -23.10 10.85
C LYS A 153 0.73 -22.09 11.61
N PRO A 154 1.12 -20.80 11.59
CA PRO A 154 0.44 -19.79 12.38
C PRO A 154 -0.99 -19.58 11.90
N LYS A 155 -1.88 -19.18 12.81
CA LYS A 155 -3.24 -18.72 12.49
C LYS A 155 -3.20 -17.40 11.74
N LEU A 156 -2.28 -16.50 12.13
CA LEU A 156 -2.08 -15.17 11.54
C LEU A 156 -0.58 -14.96 11.28
N PHE A 157 -0.24 -14.56 10.07
CA PHE A 157 1.12 -14.32 9.61
C PHE A 157 1.37 -12.82 9.46
N LEU A 158 2.25 -12.28 10.28
CA LEU A 158 2.60 -10.86 10.30
C LEU A 158 3.97 -10.65 9.66
N MET A 159 4.11 -9.62 8.83
CA MET A 159 5.34 -9.31 8.11
C MET A 159 5.63 -7.81 8.19
N ASP A 160 6.69 -7.42 8.91
CA ASP A 160 7.11 -6.04 9.11
C ASP A 160 8.21 -5.68 8.13
N GLU A 161 7.87 -5.03 7.03
CA GLU A 161 8.77 -4.61 5.93
C GLU A 161 9.75 -5.71 5.49
N PRO A 162 9.31 -6.94 5.21
CA PRO A 162 10.21 -8.08 5.05
C PRO A 162 11.09 -7.99 3.80
N LEU A 163 10.77 -7.11 2.84
CA LEU A 163 11.48 -6.98 1.56
C LEU A 163 12.38 -5.72 1.49
N SER A 164 12.36 -4.86 2.52
CA SER A 164 13.04 -3.56 2.50
C SER A 164 14.57 -3.64 2.28
N ASN A 165 15.21 -4.70 2.77
CA ASN A 165 16.65 -4.89 2.71
C ASN A 165 17.14 -5.68 1.48
N LEU A 166 16.30 -5.86 0.46
CA LEU A 166 16.60 -6.60 -0.76
C LEU A 166 16.83 -5.67 -1.94
N ASP A 167 17.67 -6.10 -2.88
CA ASP A 167 17.79 -5.46 -4.19
C ASP A 167 16.50 -5.60 -5.02
N ALA A 168 16.30 -4.74 -6.02
CA ALA A 168 15.07 -4.66 -6.80
C ALA A 168 14.69 -5.99 -7.48
N LYS A 169 15.67 -6.71 -8.06
CA LYS A 169 15.42 -7.99 -8.76
C LYS A 169 14.96 -9.08 -7.79
N LEU A 170 15.65 -9.18 -6.66
CA LEU A 170 15.32 -10.17 -5.63
C LEU A 170 13.98 -9.86 -4.97
N ARG A 171 13.66 -8.56 -4.75
CA ARG A 171 12.38 -8.12 -4.21
C ARG A 171 11.20 -8.60 -5.07
N VAL A 172 11.28 -8.49 -6.40
CA VAL A 172 10.24 -8.97 -7.32
C VAL A 172 10.02 -10.49 -7.18
N SER A 173 11.10 -11.28 -7.15
CA SER A 173 10.98 -12.75 -7.01
C SER A 173 10.41 -13.14 -5.65
N MET A 174 10.83 -12.46 -4.58
CA MET A 174 10.37 -12.74 -3.22
C MET A 174 8.90 -12.36 -2.99
N ARG A 175 8.39 -11.31 -3.64
CA ARG A 175 6.95 -11.00 -3.62
C ARG A 175 6.12 -12.19 -4.12
N THR A 176 6.49 -12.71 -5.30
CA THR A 176 5.80 -13.87 -5.88
C THR A 176 5.87 -15.08 -4.95
N GLU A 177 7.03 -15.32 -4.34
CA GLU A 177 7.22 -16.43 -3.42
C GLU A 177 6.36 -16.30 -2.16
N LEU A 178 6.32 -15.12 -1.53
CA LEU A 178 5.47 -14.84 -0.36
C LEU A 178 3.98 -15.02 -0.66
N LYS A 179 3.49 -14.52 -1.81
CA LYS A 179 2.09 -14.76 -2.23
C LYS A 179 1.80 -16.24 -2.44
N ASN A 180 2.72 -16.98 -3.06
CA ASN A 180 2.57 -18.43 -3.26
C ASN A 180 2.54 -19.20 -1.94
N ILE A 181 3.39 -18.83 -0.97
CA ILE A 181 3.41 -19.44 0.37
C ILE A 181 2.08 -19.18 1.07
N HIS A 182 1.59 -17.94 1.05
CA HIS A 182 0.30 -17.57 1.62
C HIS A 182 -0.84 -18.42 1.02
N LEU A 183 -0.93 -18.51 -0.32
CA LEU A 183 -1.96 -19.27 -1.01
C LEU A 183 -1.89 -20.77 -0.69
N LYS A 184 -0.70 -21.36 -0.66
CA LYS A 184 -0.50 -22.78 -0.34
C LYS A 184 -0.87 -23.12 1.10
N GLN A 185 -0.68 -22.19 2.04
CA GLN A 185 -0.96 -22.40 3.45
C GLN A 185 -2.39 -22.05 3.84
N GLY A 186 -3.09 -21.23 3.04
CA GLY A 186 -4.41 -20.69 3.38
C GLY A 186 -4.40 -19.89 4.69
N SER A 187 -3.26 -19.27 5.03
CA SER A 187 -3.13 -18.46 6.24
C SER A 187 -3.68 -17.06 6.02
N THR A 188 -4.18 -16.41 7.07
CA THR A 188 -4.45 -14.96 7.03
C THR A 188 -3.12 -14.23 7.20
N SER A 189 -2.86 -13.20 6.37
CA SER A 189 -1.57 -12.50 6.36
C SER A 189 -1.74 -10.99 6.46
N ILE A 190 -0.90 -10.34 7.27
CA ILE A 190 -0.75 -8.88 7.30
C ILE A 190 0.68 -8.54 6.93
N PHE A 191 0.82 -7.72 5.91
CA PHE A 191 2.10 -7.28 5.37
C PHE A 191 2.22 -5.77 5.51
N VAL A 192 3.28 -5.29 6.12
CA VAL A 192 3.58 -3.87 6.24
C VAL A 192 4.62 -3.49 5.20
N THR A 193 4.36 -2.41 4.49
CA THR A 193 5.31 -1.82 3.55
C THR A 193 5.07 -0.32 3.39
N HIS A 194 6.06 0.36 2.84
CA HIS A 194 5.95 1.70 2.27
C HIS A 194 6.05 1.68 0.72
N ASP A 195 6.29 0.50 0.12
CA ASP A 195 6.39 0.31 -1.33
C ASP A 195 5.00 0.01 -1.91
N GLN A 196 4.53 0.91 -2.76
CA GLN A 196 3.21 0.80 -3.39
C GLN A 196 3.12 -0.38 -4.37
N SER A 197 4.23 -0.70 -5.06
CA SER A 197 4.27 -1.84 -6.00
C SER A 197 4.08 -3.16 -5.26
N GLU A 198 4.59 -3.27 -4.03
CA GLU A 198 4.36 -4.41 -3.16
C GLU A 198 2.88 -4.49 -2.77
N ALA A 199 2.31 -3.38 -2.31
CA ALA A 199 0.91 -3.31 -1.92
C ALA A 199 -0.04 -3.68 -3.06
N MET A 200 0.14 -3.06 -4.23
CA MET A 200 -0.69 -3.30 -5.41
C MET A 200 -0.62 -4.74 -5.93
N SER A 201 0.53 -5.41 -5.77
CA SER A 201 0.74 -6.76 -6.32
C SER A 201 0.38 -7.90 -5.35
N LEU A 202 0.46 -7.66 -4.04
CA LEU A 202 0.27 -8.70 -3.02
C LEU A 202 -1.13 -8.69 -2.40
N ALA A 203 -1.70 -7.50 -2.21
CA ALA A 203 -2.89 -7.33 -1.39
C ALA A 203 -4.16 -7.89 -2.03
N ASP A 204 -5.00 -8.52 -1.22
CA ASP A 204 -6.41 -8.67 -1.51
C ASP A 204 -7.15 -7.37 -1.13
N ARG A 205 -6.78 -6.74 0.01
CA ARG A 205 -7.13 -5.37 0.37
C ARG A 205 -5.92 -4.60 0.92
N ILE A 206 -5.85 -3.32 0.58
CA ILE A 206 -4.87 -2.37 1.10
C ILE A 206 -5.55 -1.53 2.19
N VAL A 207 -4.84 -1.34 3.30
CA VAL A 207 -5.18 -0.41 4.37
C VAL A 207 -4.22 0.76 4.28
N VAL A 208 -4.68 1.88 3.74
CA VAL A 208 -3.88 3.11 3.66
C VAL A 208 -3.95 3.83 4.99
N MET A 209 -2.78 4.04 5.61
CA MET A 209 -2.66 4.67 6.93
C MET A 209 -1.96 6.03 6.84
N TYR A 210 -2.49 6.99 7.59
CA TYR A 210 -1.91 8.31 7.74
C TYR A 210 -2.15 8.85 9.15
N GLN A 211 -1.10 9.39 9.79
CA GLN A 211 -1.17 10.00 11.14
C GLN A 211 -1.93 9.15 12.18
N GLY A 212 -1.67 7.84 12.19
CA GLY A 212 -2.28 6.90 13.14
C GLY A 212 -3.70 6.47 12.82
N LYS A 213 -4.27 6.91 11.70
CA LYS A 213 -5.64 6.60 11.26
C LYS A 213 -5.63 5.79 9.96
N ILE A 214 -6.75 5.12 9.72
CA ILE A 214 -7.04 4.52 8.42
C ILE A 214 -7.71 5.58 7.56
N GLU A 215 -7.12 5.89 6.41
CA GLU A 215 -7.67 6.80 5.41
C GLU A 215 -8.62 6.07 4.44
N GLN A 216 -8.23 4.86 4.04
CA GLN A 216 -9.04 4.02 3.16
C GLN A 216 -8.70 2.54 3.34
N ILE A 217 -9.71 1.68 3.21
CA ILE A 217 -9.55 0.23 3.03
C ILE A 217 -10.27 -0.14 1.74
N GLY A 218 -9.61 -0.89 0.87
CA GLY A 218 -10.21 -1.38 -0.37
C GLY A 218 -9.29 -2.32 -1.13
N THR A 219 -9.78 -2.91 -2.20
CA THR A 219 -8.95 -3.64 -3.15
C THR A 219 -7.89 -2.69 -3.76
N PRO A 220 -6.77 -3.20 -4.29
CA PRO A 220 -5.78 -2.36 -4.95
C PRO A 220 -6.37 -1.40 -5.98
N MET A 221 -7.31 -1.90 -6.80
CA MET A 221 -7.95 -1.08 -7.84
C MET A 221 -8.89 -0.01 -7.28
N GLU A 222 -9.66 -0.31 -6.22
CA GLU A 222 -10.50 0.69 -5.53
C GLU A 222 -9.65 1.80 -4.92
N VAL A 223 -8.58 1.45 -4.20
CA VAL A 223 -7.68 2.46 -3.60
C VAL A 223 -7.03 3.35 -4.67
N TYR A 224 -6.69 2.77 -5.83
CA TYR A 224 -6.07 3.49 -6.93
C TYR A 224 -7.06 4.36 -7.71
N GLN A 225 -8.19 3.80 -8.16
CA GLN A 225 -9.13 4.48 -9.05
C GLN A 225 -10.15 5.34 -8.30
N ASP A 226 -10.50 4.92 -7.06
CA ASP A 226 -11.55 5.54 -6.24
C ASP A 226 -11.00 5.99 -4.89
N SER A 227 -9.93 6.78 -4.93
CA SER A 227 -9.28 7.33 -3.73
C SER A 227 -10.27 8.13 -2.88
N ALA A 228 -10.39 7.78 -1.60
CA ALA A 228 -11.39 8.36 -0.70
C ALA A 228 -11.03 9.79 -0.24
N THR A 229 -9.73 10.12 -0.22
CA THR A 229 -9.23 11.44 0.18
C THR A 229 -8.17 11.94 -0.79
N LYS A 230 -7.95 13.25 -0.80
CA LYS A 230 -6.87 13.89 -1.56
C LYS A 230 -5.51 13.27 -1.21
N PHE A 231 -5.28 12.98 0.09
CA PHE A 231 -4.07 12.30 0.55
C PHE A 231 -3.89 10.94 -0.13
N VAL A 232 -4.92 10.09 -0.18
CA VAL A 232 -4.82 8.77 -0.83
C VAL A 232 -4.53 8.92 -2.32
N ALA A 233 -5.19 9.86 -3.00
CA ALA A 233 -4.98 10.12 -4.43
C ALA A 233 -3.56 10.61 -4.72
N GLU A 234 -2.98 11.43 -3.85
CA GLU A 234 -1.61 11.94 -3.96
C GLU A 234 -0.57 10.86 -3.61
N PHE A 235 -0.86 10.08 -2.56
CA PHE A 235 0.08 9.10 -2.03
C PHE A 235 0.17 7.83 -2.90
N ILE A 236 -0.93 7.41 -3.57
CA ILE A 236 -1.00 6.18 -4.36
C ILE A 236 -0.72 6.49 -5.83
N GLY A 237 0.31 5.85 -6.38
CA GLY A 237 0.75 5.96 -7.78
C GLY A 237 2.25 6.19 -7.87
N THR A 238 2.87 5.78 -8.99
CA THR A 238 4.31 5.97 -9.23
C THR A 238 4.69 7.44 -9.37
N SER A 239 3.76 8.25 -9.87
CA SER A 239 3.82 9.71 -9.86
C SER A 239 2.60 10.25 -9.11
N PRO A 240 2.75 11.37 -8.35
CA PRO A 240 1.63 12.02 -7.68
C PRO A 240 0.52 12.40 -8.65
N THR A 241 -0.71 12.38 -8.18
CA THR A 241 -1.87 12.92 -8.91
C THR A 241 -1.68 14.42 -9.15
N ASN A 242 -1.93 14.90 -10.36
CA ASN A 242 -1.97 16.32 -10.68
C ASN A 242 -3.23 16.94 -10.05
N PHE A 243 -3.08 18.01 -9.27
CA PHE A 243 -4.20 18.72 -8.66
C PHE A 243 -4.34 20.13 -9.20
N PHE A 244 -5.57 20.46 -9.63
CA PHE A 244 -5.95 21.76 -10.14
C PHE A 244 -6.98 22.39 -9.22
N ASP A 245 -6.75 23.65 -8.83
CA ASP A 245 -7.77 24.45 -8.14
C ASP A 245 -8.79 24.89 -9.18
N VAL A 246 -10.04 24.52 -9.01
CA VAL A 246 -11.11 24.87 -9.96
C VAL A 246 -12.33 25.38 -9.21
N VAL A 247 -13.12 26.21 -9.88
CA VAL A 247 -14.45 26.65 -9.43
C VAL A 247 -15.49 25.89 -10.25
N ILE A 248 -16.54 25.40 -9.60
CA ILE A 248 -17.65 24.74 -10.30
C ILE A 248 -18.62 25.80 -10.83
N GLU A 249 -18.76 25.87 -12.14
CA GLU A 249 -19.67 26.79 -12.83
C GLU A 249 -20.77 26.03 -13.55
N LYS A 250 -21.99 26.59 -13.52
CA LYS A 250 -23.14 26.04 -14.24
C LYS A 250 -23.46 26.88 -15.46
N GLU A 251 -23.64 26.24 -16.61
CA GLU A 251 -24.09 26.84 -17.83
C GLU A 251 -25.21 26.00 -18.46
N GLY A 252 -26.44 26.46 -18.37
CA GLY A 252 -27.61 25.69 -18.78
C GLY A 252 -27.74 24.40 -17.95
N GLU A 253 -27.70 23.25 -18.62
CA GLU A 253 -27.75 21.95 -17.94
C GLU A 253 -26.38 21.35 -17.64
N LYS A 254 -25.28 21.95 -18.09
CA LYS A 254 -23.91 21.44 -17.94
C LYS A 254 -23.21 22.12 -16.76
N LEU A 255 -22.36 21.33 -16.07
CA LEU A 255 -21.40 21.83 -15.09
C LEU A 255 -19.99 21.82 -15.69
N TYR A 256 -19.21 22.80 -15.29
CA TYR A 256 -17.82 22.94 -15.69
C TYR A 256 -16.93 23.15 -14.47
N ALA A 257 -15.76 22.54 -14.50
CA ALA A 257 -14.66 22.84 -13.59
C ALA A 257 -13.75 23.86 -14.29
N VAL A 258 -13.66 25.07 -13.73
CA VAL A 258 -13.03 26.21 -14.38
C VAL A 258 -11.89 26.75 -13.54
N ASN A 259 -10.75 27.00 -14.18
CA ASN A 259 -9.67 27.81 -13.64
C ASN A 259 -9.24 28.89 -14.65
N LYS A 260 -8.09 29.52 -14.45
CA LYS A 260 -7.64 30.62 -15.32
C LYS A 260 -7.25 30.18 -16.74
N GLU A 261 -6.85 28.92 -16.92
CA GLU A 261 -6.25 28.40 -18.16
C GLU A 261 -7.14 27.40 -18.89
N PHE A 262 -8.11 26.78 -18.18
CA PHE A 262 -8.99 25.80 -18.82
C PHE A 262 -10.40 25.80 -18.26
N ARG A 263 -11.29 25.21 -19.06
CA ARG A 263 -12.68 24.92 -18.71
C ARG A 263 -12.98 23.48 -19.08
N TYR A 264 -13.13 22.61 -18.08
CA TYR A 264 -13.36 21.18 -18.25
C TYR A 264 -14.82 20.83 -17.99
N ALA A 265 -15.48 20.14 -18.93
CA ALA A 265 -16.86 19.69 -18.75
C ALA A 265 -16.92 18.56 -17.71
N VAL A 266 -17.68 18.76 -16.64
CA VAL A 266 -17.87 17.76 -15.59
C VAL A 266 -18.58 16.54 -16.17
N PRO A 267 -18.08 15.30 -15.92
CA PRO A 267 -18.77 14.08 -16.30
C PRO A 267 -20.18 13.99 -15.72
N GLU A 268 -21.13 13.46 -16.48
CA GLU A 268 -22.55 13.42 -16.08
C GLU A 268 -22.77 12.66 -14.76
N GLU A 269 -21.97 11.62 -14.51
CA GLU A 269 -22.02 10.81 -13.29
C GLU A 269 -21.67 11.59 -12.02
N LEU A 270 -20.92 12.69 -12.14
CA LEU A 270 -20.49 13.53 -11.01
C LEU A 270 -21.33 14.82 -10.88
N LYS A 271 -22.23 15.07 -11.83
CA LYS A 271 -23.02 16.30 -11.92
C LYS A 271 -23.87 16.54 -10.67
N GLU A 272 -24.60 15.52 -10.19
CA GLU A 272 -25.46 15.66 -9.02
C GLU A 272 -24.66 16.00 -7.75
N ALA A 273 -23.52 15.33 -7.56
CA ALA A 273 -22.64 15.55 -6.41
C ALA A 273 -22.00 16.94 -6.44
N LEU A 274 -21.51 17.37 -7.61
CA LEU A 274 -20.84 18.66 -7.80
C LEU A 274 -21.80 19.86 -7.88
N MET A 275 -23.08 19.65 -8.14
CA MET A 275 -24.08 20.73 -8.15
C MET A 275 -24.15 21.47 -6.79
N LYS A 276 -23.87 20.77 -5.68
CA LYS A 276 -23.81 21.35 -4.33
C LYS A 276 -22.63 22.30 -4.12
N TYR A 277 -21.66 22.25 -5.03
CA TYR A 277 -20.43 23.04 -5.00
C TYR A 277 -20.45 24.17 -6.06
N GLU A 278 -21.62 24.47 -6.70
CA GLU A 278 -21.74 25.58 -7.65
C GLU A 278 -21.22 26.88 -7.05
N GLY A 279 -20.35 27.60 -7.75
CA GLY A 279 -19.70 28.81 -7.29
C GLY A 279 -18.62 28.63 -6.23
N THR A 280 -18.31 27.39 -5.82
CA THR A 280 -17.29 27.12 -4.81
C THR A 280 -16.02 26.49 -5.41
N LYS A 281 -14.92 26.66 -4.69
CA LYS A 281 -13.62 26.10 -5.06
C LYS A 281 -13.53 24.63 -4.62
N VAL A 282 -13.08 23.77 -5.52
CA VAL A 282 -12.79 22.35 -5.27
C VAL A 282 -11.44 21.98 -5.89
N ASP A 283 -10.83 20.90 -5.40
CA ASP A 283 -9.63 20.33 -6.00
C ASP A 283 -10.02 19.29 -7.07
N MET A 284 -9.63 19.52 -8.32
CA MET A 284 -9.74 18.53 -9.40
C MET A 284 -8.44 17.74 -9.50
N GLY A 285 -8.48 16.42 -9.33
CA GLY A 285 -7.35 15.51 -9.41
C GLY A 285 -7.36 14.70 -10.70
N VAL A 286 -6.21 14.61 -11.37
CA VAL A 286 -6.00 13.80 -12.58
C VAL A 286 -4.70 13.02 -12.45
N ARG A 287 -4.75 11.70 -12.62
CA ARG A 287 -3.53 10.91 -12.60
C ARG A 287 -2.70 11.14 -13.87
N PRO A 288 -1.38 11.18 -13.79
CA PRO A 288 -0.49 11.44 -14.93
C PRO A 288 -0.71 10.53 -16.14
N GLU A 289 -1.07 9.27 -15.92
CA GLU A 289 -1.34 8.28 -16.95
C GLU A 289 -2.69 8.44 -17.66
N TYR A 290 -3.60 9.24 -17.09
CA TYR A 290 -4.88 9.59 -17.72
C TYR A 290 -4.83 10.92 -18.46
N CYS A 291 -3.67 11.59 -18.42
CA CYS A 291 -3.40 12.74 -19.26
C CYS A 291 -3.05 12.30 -20.69
N SER A 292 -3.56 13.00 -21.69
CA SER A 292 -3.31 12.76 -23.10
C SER A 292 -2.69 13.99 -23.76
N VAL A 293 -1.76 13.76 -24.68
CA VAL A 293 -1.03 14.81 -25.43
C VAL A 293 -1.20 14.65 -26.95
N SER A 294 -2.24 14.00 -27.39
CA SER A 294 -2.53 13.85 -28.81
C SER A 294 -3.11 15.15 -29.39
N PRO A 295 -2.75 15.54 -30.62
CA PRO A 295 -3.40 16.64 -31.32
C PRO A 295 -4.93 16.47 -31.48
N GLU A 296 -5.39 15.23 -31.45
CA GLU A 296 -6.83 14.88 -31.50
C GLU A 296 -7.55 15.27 -30.21
N CYS A 297 -6.84 15.48 -29.10
CA CYS A 297 -7.44 15.92 -27.82
C CYS A 297 -8.21 17.22 -27.96
N VAL A 298 -7.78 18.15 -28.83
CA VAL A 298 -8.41 19.46 -29.04
C VAL A 298 -9.89 19.37 -29.45
N HIS A 299 -10.26 18.27 -30.08
CA HIS A 299 -11.63 18.00 -30.52
C HIS A 299 -12.39 17.06 -29.57
N SER A 300 -11.76 16.63 -28.46
CA SER A 300 -12.38 15.73 -27.49
C SER A 300 -13.05 16.50 -26.35
N GLU A 301 -14.06 15.87 -25.76
CA GLU A 301 -14.71 16.40 -24.54
C GLU A 301 -13.72 16.48 -23.34
N GLY A 302 -12.57 15.82 -23.45
CA GLY A 302 -11.54 15.80 -22.43
C GLY A 302 -10.43 16.84 -22.60
N TYR A 303 -10.49 17.70 -23.65
CA TYR A 303 -9.52 18.78 -23.82
C TYR A 303 -9.51 19.75 -22.64
N MET A 304 -8.32 20.13 -22.21
CA MET A 304 -8.13 21.13 -21.14
C MET A 304 -7.55 22.42 -21.72
N CYS A 305 -6.26 22.40 -22.06
CA CYS A 305 -5.54 23.60 -22.52
C CYS A 305 -4.30 23.22 -23.35
N ASP A 306 -3.72 24.21 -23.99
CA ASP A 306 -2.39 24.08 -24.59
C ASP A 306 -1.33 24.40 -23.54
N VAL A 307 -0.29 23.55 -23.47
CA VAL A 307 0.82 23.70 -22.52
C VAL A 307 2.16 23.60 -23.23
N THR A 308 3.19 24.10 -22.58
CA THR A 308 4.58 24.03 -23.11
C THR A 308 5.37 23.01 -22.29
N VAL A 309 5.98 22.05 -22.97
CA VAL A 309 6.87 21.07 -22.34
C VAL A 309 8.12 21.78 -21.82
N GLU A 310 8.39 21.66 -20.55
CA GLU A 310 9.60 22.21 -19.93
C GLU A 310 10.72 21.17 -19.87
N PHE A 311 10.36 19.94 -19.56
CA PHE A 311 11.30 18.85 -19.44
C PHE A 311 10.67 17.52 -19.84
N THR A 312 11.49 16.62 -20.43
CA THR A 312 11.13 15.24 -20.72
C THR A 312 12.03 14.31 -19.93
N GLU A 313 11.45 13.48 -19.07
CA GLU A 313 12.13 12.47 -18.27
C GLU A 313 11.96 11.10 -18.91
N PRO A 314 13.00 10.51 -19.53
CA PRO A 314 12.91 9.16 -20.12
C PRO A 314 12.84 8.09 -19.05
N GLN A 315 11.87 7.18 -19.16
CA GLN A 315 11.68 6.02 -18.27
C GLN A 315 11.94 4.68 -19.01
N GLY A 316 12.59 4.71 -20.16
CA GLY A 316 12.89 3.57 -21.00
C GLY A 316 11.73 3.22 -21.93
N SER A 317 10.66 2.60 -21.46
CA SER A 317 9.49 2.25 -22.28
C SER A 317 8.54 3.40 -22.57
N HIS A 318 8.54 4.42 -21.72
CA HIS A 318 7.69 5.62 -21.81
C HIS A 318 8.48 6.85 -21.37
N SER A 319 7.85 8.01 -21.41
CA SER A 319 8.44 9.26 -20.90
C SER A 319 7.45 9.95 -19.97
N ILE A 320 7.98 10.74 -19.03
CA ILE A 320 7.20 11.67 -18.23
C ILE A 320 7.49 13.06 -18.79
N LEU A 321 6.44 13.74 -19.26
CA LEU A 321 6.53 15.14 -19.67
C LEU A 321 6.17 16.01 -18.47
N ILE A 322 6.97 17.03 -18.24
CA ILE A 322 6.76 18.02 -17.17
C ILE A 322 6.38 19.34 -17.84
N THR A 323 5.29 19.91 -17.35
CA THR A 323 4.72 21.18 -17.82
C THR A 323 4.06 21.91 -16.64
N HIS A 324 3.51 23.10 -16.87
CA HIS A 324 2.76 23.85 -15.87
C HIS A 324 1.37 24.24 -16.37
N VAL A 325 0.42 24.26 -15.44
CA VAL A 325 -0.95 24.78 -15.61
C VAL A 325 -1.29 25.64 -14.39
N ASP A 326 -1.67 26.88 -14.57
CA ASP A 326 -1.94 27.87 -13.51
C ASP A 326 -0.79 27.93 -12.46
N GLY A 327 0.46 27.87 -12.94
CA GLY A 327 1.68 27.92 -12.12
C GLY A 327 1.97 26.63 -11.31
N LYS A 328 1.20 25.57 -11.46
CA LYS A 328 1.44 24.25 -10.83
C LYS A 328 2.09 23.29 -11.80
N GLU A 329 3.10 22.54 -11.33
CA GLU A 329 3.72 21.47 -12.09
C GLU A 329 2.68 20.37 -12.42
N VAL A 330 2.67 19.96 -13.68
CA VAL A 330 1.81 18.88 -14.20
C VAL A 330 2.69 17.83 -14.84
N LYS A 331 2.54 16.58 -14.40
CA LYS A 331 3.20 15.41 -14.95
C LYS A 331 2.28 14.65 -15.88
N ILE A 332 2.79 14.26 -17.03
CA ILE A 332 2.04 13.51 -18.05
C ILE A 332 2.83 12.27 -18.41
N HIS A 333 2.23 11.08 -18.20
CA HIS A 333 2.84 9.83 -18.62
C HIS A 333 2.45 9.52 -20.05
N THR A 334 3.45 9.41 -20.94
CA THR A 334 3.20 8.97 -22.31
C THR A 334 3.08 7.45 -22.41
N THR A 335 2.31 6.95 -23.35
CA THR A 335 2.16 5.50 -23.57
C THR A 335 3.36 4.86 -24.28
N LYS A 336 4.22 5.68 -24.89
CA LYS A 336 5.44 5.28 -25.60
C LYS A 336 6.56 6.24 -25.27
N TYR A 337 7.79 5.81 -25.49
CA TYR A 337 8.92 6.70 -25.41
C TYR A 337 8.73 7.89 -26.38
N MET A 338 8.79 9.11 -25.83
CA MET A 338 8.73 10.37 -26.56
C MET A 338 9.87 11.24 -26.03
N ASN A 339 10.65 11.80 -26.93
CA ASN A 339 11.67 12.78 -26.57
C ASN A 339 11.26 14.14 -27.13
N MET A 340 10.60 14.94 -26.33
CA MET A 340 10.18 16.29 -26.68
C MET A 340 11.20 17.30 -26.19
N THR A 341 11.58 18.23 -27.04
CA THR A 341 12.50 19.33 -26.67
C THR A 341 11.76 20.35 -25.81
N PRO A 342 12.45 20.95 -24.81
CA PRO A 342 11.89 22.07 -24.05
C PRO A 342 11.39 23.17 -25.00
N GLY A 343 10.22 23.74 -24.67
CA GLY A 343 9.56 24.75 -25.51
C GLY A 343 8.55 24.16 -26.52
N THR A 344 8.46 22.83 -26.67
CA THR A 344 7.44 22.21 -27.53
C THR A 344 6.05 22.47 -26.98
N LYS A 345 5.16 23.02 -27.80
CA LYS A 345 3.73 23.19 -27.45
C LYS A 345 2.95 21.92 -27.73
N ILE A 346 2.12 21.53 -26.79
CA ILE A 346 1.25 20.35 -26.86
C ILE A 346 -0.14 20.67 -26.32
N SER A 347 -1.15 19.96 -26.82
CA SER A 347 -2.50 20.07 -26.29
C SER A 347 -2.71 19.01 -25.22
N LEU A 348 -3.01 19.46 -23.99
CA LEU A 348 -3.30 18.62 -22.84
C LEU A 348 -4.77 18.28 -22.80
N GLY A 349 -5.07 17.01 -22.73
CA GLY A 349 -6.41 16.48 -22.47
C GLY A 349 -6.41 15.44 -21.36
N VAL A 350 -7.59 15.02 -20.94
CA VAL A 350 -7.81 14.00 -19.92
C VAL A 350 -8.74 12.92 -20.47
N GLU A 351 -8.47 11.66 -20.18
CA GLU A 351 -9.39 10.58 -20.52
C GLU A 351 -10.74 10.81 -19.83
N LYS A 352 -11.83 10.58 -20.59
CA LYS A 352 -13.19 10.75 -20.11
C LYS A 352 -13.43 9.93 -18.84
N ASN A 353 -14.08 10.54 -17.83
CA ASN A 353 -14.43 9.92 -16.54
C ASN A 353 -13.23 9.47 -15.68
N ARG A 354 -12.03 9.97 -15.96
CA ARG A 354 -10.81 9.69 -15.17
C ARG A 354 -10.38 10.85 -14.27
N VAL A 355 -11.32 11.75 -13.98
CA VAL A 355 -11.11 12.87 -13.06
C VAL A 355 -11.67 12.56 -11.69
N MET A 356 -11.07 13.14 -10.68
CA MET A 356 -11.48 13.06 -9.29
C MET A 356 -11.71 14.48 -8.76
N PHE A 357 -12.73 14.67 -7.92
CA PHE A 357 -12.95 15.95 -7.26
C PHE A 357 -12.93 15.78 -5.76
N PHE A 358 -12.30 16.72 -5.07
CA PHE A 358 -12.16 16.70 -3.62
C PHE A 358 -12.60 18.03 -3.03
N ASP A 359 -13.27 17.95 -1.92
CA ASP A 359 -13.65 19.10 -1.12
C ASP A 359 -12.40 19.72 -0.48
N CYS A 360 -12.21 21.03 -0.63
CA CYS A 360 -11.01 21.72 -0.17
C CYS A 360 -10.87 21.77 1.36
N GLU A 361 -11.97 21.70 2.12
CA GLU A 361 -11.94 21.79 3.58
C GLU A 361 -11.75 20.41 4.22
N THR A 362 -12.56 19.45 3.78
CA THR A 362 -12.55 18.09 4.34
C THR A 362 -11.53 17.17 3.69
N THR A 363 -11.00 17.53 2.54
CA THR A 363 -10.12 16.74 1.67
C THR A 363 -10.75 15.43 1.16
N LYS A 364 -12.04 15.22 1.40
CA LYS A 364 -12.76 14.01 0.99
C LYS A 364 -13.17 14.07 -0.47
N ARG A 365 -13.22 12.90 -1.08
CA ARG A 365 -13.73 12.72 -2.44
C ARG A 365 -15.18 13.13 -2.53
N ILE A 366 -15.54 13.94 -3.53
CA ILE A 366 -16.90 14.28 -3.93
C ILE A 366 -17.40 13.19 -4.89
N LYS A 367 -18.50 12.53 -4.52
CA LYS A 367 -19.12 11.40 -5.24
C LYS A 367 -20.60 11.64 -5.43
#